data_b7952a3d2d19ab320991455e8b7ff302
#
_entry.id   b7952a3d2d19ab320991455e8b7ff302
#
_cell.length_a   1.000
_cell.length_b   1.000
_cell.length_c   1.000
_cell.angle_alpha   90.00
_cell.angle_beta   90.00
_cell.angle_gamma   90.00
#
_symmetry.space_group_name_H-M   'P 1'
#
loop_
_entity.id
_entity.type
_entity.pdbx_description
1 polymer ?
#
loop_
_entity_poly.entity_id
_entity_poly.type
_entity_poly.pdbx_seq_one_letter_code
_entity_poly.pdbx_strand_id
1 'polypeptide(L)'
;MLGDAGLTLAAAPDVSYDVLALDAFSSDSIPMHLLTREALALYLRKLAPGGTLLFHISSRTLDLRPVLAALAADAGVPARMLLDHPPPGTVFWRREPALVVAVAGHGSNLDRLDPAEGWTDLPPAGTRSLWTDQRSDILRAIRFGW
;
A
#
# COMPACT_ATOMS: atom_id res chain seq x y z
N MET A 1 -14.69 -0.55 -18.57
CA MET A 1 -15.58 0.16 -17.62
C MET A 1 -14.74 1.15 -16.85
N LEU A 2 -14.94 2.43 -17.07
CA LEU A 2 -14.36 3.49 -16.24
C LEU A 2 -15.33 3.70 -15.06
N GLY A 3 -14.96 3.25 -13.89
CA GLY A 3 -15.74 3.39 -12.65
C GLY A 3 -14.80 3.62 -11.48
N ASP A 4 -15.33 4.08 -10.35
CA ASP A 4 -14.60 4.13 -9.09
C ASP A 4 -14.07 2.73 -8.78
N ALA A 5 -12.74 2.60 -8.60
CA ALA A 5 -12.08 1.32 -8.38
C ALA A 5 -12.63 0.60 -7.14
N GLY A 6 -12.99 1.36 -6.10
CA GLY A 6 -13.58 0.82 -4.88
C GLY A 6 -14.95 0.21 -5.11
N LEU A 7 -15.82 0.88 -5.88
CA LEU A 7 -17.16 0.37 -6.21
C LEU A 7 -17.09 -0.87 -7.11
N THR A 8 -16.20 -0.86 -8.09
CA THR A 8 -16.00 -2.00 -8.98
C THR A 8 -15.49 -3.22 -8.22
N LEU A 9 -14.52 -3.03 -7.33
CA LEU A 9 -13.98 -4.08 -6.49
C LEU A 9 -15.02 -4.59 -5.48
N ALA A 10 -15.84 -3.71 -4.91
CA ALA A 10 -16.90 -4.12 -3.99
C ALA A 10 -17.90 -5.08 -4.64
N ALA A 11 -18.19 -4.89 -5.93
CA ALA A 11 -19.08 -5.75 -6.72
C ALA A 11 -18.43 -7.07 -7.17
N ALA A 12 -17.10 -7.19 -7.15
CA ALA A 12 -16.40 -8.41 -7.50
C ALA A 12 -16.67 -9.51 -6.46
N PRO A 13 -16.61 -10.81 -6.85
CA PRO A 13 -16.71 -11.91 -5.88
C PRO A 13 -15.61 -11.83 -4.81
N ASP A 14 -15.91 -12.29 -3.60
CA ASP A 14 -14.90 -12.46 -2.56
C ASP A 14 -13.97 -13.65 -2.89
N VAL A 15 -12.77 -13.67 -2.30
CA VAL A 15 -11.82 -14.81 -2.43
C VAL A 15 -11.45 -15.10 -3.90
N SER A 16 -11.24 -14.06 -4.72
CA SER A 16 -11.09 -14.20 -6.17
C SER A 16 -9.69 -13.89 -6.70
N TYR A 17 -8.85 -13.20 -5.91
CA TYR A 17 -7.57 -12.69 -6.40
C TYR A 17 -6.39 -13.26 -5.64
N ASP A 18 -5.44 -13.88 -6.35
CA ASP A 18 -4.15 -14.29 -5.78
C ASP A 18 -3.24 -13.05 -5.55
N VAL A 19 -3.37 -12.06 -6.43
CA VAL A 19 -2.67 -10.78 -6.29
C VAL A 19 -3.64 -9.66 -6.64
N LEU A 20 -3.73 -8.67 -5.76
CA LEU A 20 -4.48 -7.44 -5.99
C LEU A 20 -3.50 -6.26 -5.91
N ALA A 21 -3.30 -5.56 -7.02
CA ALA A 21 -2.39 -4.42 -7.08
C ALA A 21 -3.16 -3.10 -7.15
N LEU A 22 -2.78 -2.16 -6.29
CA LEU A 22 -3.31 -0.80 -6.23
C LEU A 22 -2.21 0.19 -6.64
N ASP A 23 -2.37 0.78 -7.81
CA ASP A 23 -1.45 1.78 -8.40
C ASP A 23 -2.18 3.12 -8.61
N ALA A 24 -2.69 3.68 -7.54
CA ALA A 24 -3.45 4.93 -7.57
C ALA A 24 -2.75 6.08 -6.83
N PHE A 25 -1.49 5.90 -6.41
CA PHE A 25 -0.82 6.78 -5.47
C PHE A 25 0.44 7.44 -6.05
N SER A 26 0.59 7.40 -7.36
CA SER A 26 1.75 7.94 -8.07
C SER A 26 1.57 9.37 -8.58
N SER A 27 0.37 9.95 -8.44
CA SER A 27 0.04 11.32 -8.85
C SER A 27 -0.12 12.26 -7.64
N ASP A 28 -0.17 13.56 -7.89
CA ASP A 28 -0.39 14.59 -6.86
C ASP A 28 -1.77 14.51 -6.18
N SER A 29 -2.69 13.74 -6.75
CA SER A 29 -4.02 13.50 -6.19
C SER A 29 -4.12 12.08 -5.66
N ILE A 30 -3.92 11.92 -4.34
CA ILE A 30 -4.05 10.62 -3.69
C ILE A 30 -5.51 10.41 -3.28
N PRO A 31 -6.18 9.36 -3.79
CA PRO A 31 -7.52 9.01 -3.36
C PRO A 31 -7.46 8.39 -1.95
N MET A 32 -7.55 9.25 -0.93
CA MET A 32 -7.41 8.85 0.49
C MET A 32 -8.39 7.76 0.92
N HIS A 33 -9.58 7.70 0.29
CA HIS A 33 -10.59 6.67 0.55
C HIS A 33 -10.12 5.25 0.18
N LEU A 34 -9.03 5.11 -0.58
CA LEU A 34 -8.41 3.82 -0.89
C LEU A 34 -7.39 3.36 0.18
N LEU A 35 -7.06 4.21 1.14
CA LEU A 35 -6.11 3.93 2.23
C LEU A 35 -6.78 4.05 3.60
N THR A 36 -7.98 3.52 3.72
CA THR A 36 -8.72 3.47 4.98
C THR A 36 -8.80 2.04 5.53
N ARG A 37 -9.14 1.91 6.80
CA ARG A 37 -9.42 0.63 7.45
C ARG A 37 -10.49 -0.16 6.68
N GLU A 38 -11.54 0.53 6.27
CA GLU A 38 -12.68 -0.03 5.55
C GLU A 38 -12.27 -0.53 4.17
N ALA A 39 -11.46 0.26 3.47
CA ALA A 39 -10.92 -0.12 2.17
C ALA A 39 -9.98 -1.34 2.29
N LEU A 40 -9.06 -1.36 3.27
CA LEU A 40 -8.19 -2.51 3.50
C LEU A 40 -9.00 -3.77 3.83
N ALA A 41 -10.02 -3.66 4.67
CA ALA A 41 -10.90 -4.80 4.98
C ALA A 41 -11.61 -5.33 3.73
N LEU A 42 -12.04 -4.45 2.81
CA LEU A 42 -12.59 -4.84 1.52
C LEU A 42 -11.55 -5.62 0.68
N TYR A 43 -10.33 -5.09 0.55
CA TYR A 43 -9.28 -5.74 -0.25
C TYR A 43 -8.92 -7.12 0.27
N LEU A 44 -8.76 -7.25 1.60
CA LEU A 44 -8.43 -8.53 2.23
C LEU A 44 -9.52 -9.59 2.01
N ARG A 45 -10.80 -9.20 1.98
CA ARG A 45 -11.89 -10.15 1.62
C ARG A 45 -11.83 -10.63 0.18
N LYS A 46 -11.29 -9.82 -0.73
CA LYS A 46 -11.18 -10.17 -2.15
C LYS A 46 -10.01 -11.10 -2.45
N LEU A 47 -9.01 -11.17 -1.55
CA LEU A 47 -7.88 -12.05 -1.72
C LEU A 47 -8.26 -13.52 -1.52
N ALA A 48 -7.71 -14.38 -2.39
CA ALA A 48 -7.72 -15.82 -2.22
C ALA A 48 -6.82 -16.24 -1.03
N PRO A 49 -6.96 -17.45 -0.48
CA PRO A 49 -6.03 -17.98 0.52
C PRO A 49 -4.58 -17.93 0.00
N GLY A 50 -3.68 -17.34 0.77
CA GLY A 50 -2.29 -17.09 0.32
C GLY A 50 -2.11 -15.90 -0.59
N GLY A 51 -3.18 -15.17 -0.89
CA GLY A 51 -3.14 -13.98 -1.75
C GLY A 51 -2.39 -12.81 -1.12
N THR A 52 -1.89 -11.92 -1.98
CA THR A 52 -1.09 -10.75 -1.60
C THR A 52 -1.67 -9.48 -2.20
N LEU A 53 -1.76 -8.45 -1.37
CA LEU A 53 -2.12 -7.10 -1.77
C LEU A 53 -0.85 -6.28 -1.97
N LEU A 54 -0.74 -5.58 -3.09
CA LEU A 54 0.38 -4.70 -3.41
C LEU A 54 -0.10 -3.25 -3.53
N PHE A 55 0.57 -2.34 -2.84
CA PHE A 55 0.38 -0.90 -2.97
C PHE A 55 1.61 -0.28 -3.60
N HIS A 56 1.47 0.38 -4.74
CA HIS A 56 2.50 1.24 -5.30
C HIS A 56 2.27 2.67 -4.79
N ILE A 57 3.10 3.12 -3.85
CA ILE A 57 2.91 4.38 -3.10
C ILE A 57 4.01 5.42 -3.36
N SER A 58 4.53 5.46 -4.58
CA SER A 58 5.57 6.40 -4.97
C SER A 58 5.02 7.82 -5.07
N SER A 59 5.09 8.57 -3.98
CA SER A 59 4.69 9.98 -3.93
C SER A 59 5.87 10.87 -3.55
N ARG A 60 5.99 12.03 -4.20
CA ARG A 60 7.01 13.04 -3.88
C ARG A 60 6.63 13.87 -2.66
N THR A 61 5.33 14.00 -2.39
CA THR A 61 4.79 14.92 -1.40
C THR A 61 4.32 14.24 -0.12
N LEU A 62 3.98 12.97 -0.18
CA LEU A 62 3.42 12.24 0.94
C LEU A 62 4.24 10.99 1.30
N ASP A 63 4.38 10.72 2.60
CA ASP A 63 4.89 9.46 3.12
C ASP A 63 3.72 8.60 3.63
N LEU A 64 3.32 7.63 2.82
CA LEU A 64 2.21 6.73 3.13
C LEU A 64 2.64 5.46 3.88
N ARG A 65 3.95 5.27 4.12
CA ARG A 65 4.46 4.11 4.86
C ARG A 65 3.88 3.99 6.27
N PRO A 66 3.83 5.07 7.09
CA PRO A 66 3.22 4.99 8.42
C PRO A 66 1.72 4.68 8.39
N VAL A 67 1.02 5.12 7.34
CA VAL A 67 -0.42 4.84 7.17
C VAL A 67 -0.62 3.35 6.89
N LEU A 68 0.13 2.78 5.94
CA LEU A 68 0.04 1.35 5.63
C LEU A 68 0.51 0.48 6.79
N ALA A 69 1.53 0.90 7.55
CA ALA A 69 1.95 0.22 8.76
C ALA A 69 0.82 0.17 9.82
N ALA A 70 0.12 1.30 10.01
CA ALA A 70 -1.00 1.38 10.94
C ALA A 70 -2.19 0.51 10.50
N LEU A 71 -2.51 0.53 9.21
CA LEU A 71 -3.59 -0.27 8.63
C LEU A 71 -3.30 -1.77 8.74
N ALA A 72 -2.08 -2.21 8.42
CA ALA A 72 -1.68 -3.61 8.52
C ALA A 72 -1.68 -4.09 9.98
N ALA A 73 -1.16 -3.28 10.91
CA ALA A 73 -1.16 -3.58 12.33
C ALA A 73 -2.59 -3.68 12.91
N ASP A 74 -3.49 -2.76 12.52
CA ASP A 74 -4.90 -2.79 12.93
C ASP A 74 -5.63 -4.02 12.39
N ALA A 75 -5.35 -4.42 11.17
CA ALA A 75 -5.90 -5.63 10.56
C ALA A 75 -5.24 -6.93 11.05
N GLY A 76 -4.12 -6.85 11.78
CA GLY A 76 -3.38 -8.01 12.26
C GLY A 76 -2.73 -8.84 11.14
N VAL A 77 -2.29 -8.20 10.07
CA VAL A 77 -1.68 -8.87 8.90
C VAL A 77 -0.23 -8.40 8.69
N PRO A 78 0.66 -9.30 8.20
CA PRO A 78 2.03 -8.92 7.88
C PRO A 78 2.10 -7.94 6.71
N ALA A 79 3.06 -7.03 6.77
CA ALA A 79 3.36 -6.12 5.67
C ALA A 79 4.88 -5.91 5.53
N ARG A 80 5.36 -5.82 4.29
CA ARG A 80 6.75 -5.51 3.93
C ARG A 80 6.80 -4.45 2.86
N MET A 81 7.89 -3.71 2.79
CA MET A 81 8.10 -2.69 1.75
C MET A 81 9.35 -2.99 0.94
N LEU A 82 9.32 -2.60 -0.32
CA LEU A 82 10.44 -2.59 -1.24
C LEU A 82 10.62 -1.17 -1.78
N LEU A 83 11.81 -0.62 -1.58
CA LEU A 83 12.24 0.62 -2.23
C LEU A 83 13.17 0.25 -3.39
N ASP A 84 12.62 0.25 -4.61
CA ASP A 84 13.39 -0.04 -5.82
C ASP A 84 14.07 1.24 -6.30
N HIS A 85 15.40 1.29 -6.15
CA HIS A 85 16.23 2.36 -6.67
C HIS A 85 16.67 2.06 -8.10
N PRO A 86 16.59 3.06 -9.00
CA PRO A 86 17.17 2.87 -10.33
C PRO A 86 18.67 2.60 -10.23
N PRO A 87 19.23 1.75 -11.11
CA PRO A 87 20.66 1.47 -11.14
C PRO A 87 21.52 2.74 -11.22
N PRO A 88 22.72 2.76 -10.64
CA PRO A 88 23.64 3.88 -10.78
C PRO A 88 23.86 4.25 -12.25
N GLY A 89 23.84 5.54 -12.57
CA GLY A 89 23.98 6.03 -13.96
C GLY A 89 22.67 6.07 -14.76
N THR A 90 21.55 5.65 -14.19
CA THR A 90 20.24 5.85 -14.81
C THR A 90 19.91 7.34 -14.86
N VAL A 91 19.54 7.82 -16.04
CA VAL A 91 19.20 9.23 -16.23
C VAL A 91 17.88 9.51 -15.51
N PHE A 92 17.89 10.48 -14.59
CA PHE A 92 16.83 10.80 -13.63
C PHE A 92 15.40 10.86 -14.25
N TRP A 93 15.25 11.37 -15.46
CA TRP A 93 13.93 11.45 -16.14
C TRP A 93 13.43 10.13 -16.73
N ARG A 94 14.23 9.06 -16.66
CA ARG A 94 13.86 7.77 -17.23
C ARG A 94 13.30 6.77 -16.22
N ARG A 95 13.67 6.89 -14.94
CA ARG A 95 13.17 6.00 -13.89
C ARG A 95 13.27 6.67 -12.52
N GLU A 96 12.13 6.90 -11.91
CA GLU A 96 12.08 7.34 -10.51
C GLU A 96 12.13 6.12 -9.57
N PRO A 97 12.61 6.29 -8.33
CA PRO A 97 12.51 5.23 -7.33
C PRO A 97 11.05 4.83 -7.13
N ALA A 98 10.79 3.53 -7.12
CA ALA A 98 9.47 3.00 -6.85
C ALA A 98 9.39 2.45 -5.41
N LEU A 99 8.32 2.80 -4.71
CA LEU A 99 8.03 2.28 -3.38
C LEU A 99 6.79 1.41 -3.43
N VAL A 100 6.97 0.13 -3.12
CA VAL A 100 5.91 -0.87 -3.11
C VAL A 100 5.75 -1.40 -1.69
N VAL A 101 4.51 -1.55 -1.23
CA VAL A 101 4.19 -2.23 0.02
C VAL A 101 3.36 -3.47 -0.30
N ALA A 102 3.82 -4.62 0.18
CA ALA A 102 3.09 -5.88 0.13
C ALA A 102 2.41 -6.14 1.48
N VAL A 103 1.14 -6.51 1.44
CA VAL A 103 0.36 -6.91 2.62
C VAL A 103 -0.17 -8.31 2.38
N ALA A 104 0.07 -9.22 3.32
CA ALA A 104 -0.44 -10.59 3.22
C ALA A 104 -1.95 -10.65 3.50
N GLY A 105 -2.67 -11.52 2.82
CA GLY A 105 -4.03 -11.88 3.21
C GLY A 105 -4.09 -12.56 4.58
N HIS A 106 -5.27 -12.63 5.19
CA HIS A 106 -5.44 -13.31 6.47
C HIS A 106 -4.98 -14.77 6.41
N GLY A 107 -4.21 -15.19 7.41
CA GLY A 107 -3.64 -16.54 7.48
C GLY A 107 -2.48 -16.80 6.53
N SER A 108 -2.02 -15.78 5.81
CA SER A 108 -0.87 -15.83 4.90
C SER A 108 0.36 -15.18 5.53
N ASN A 109 1.51 -15.39 4.90
CA ASN A 109 2.76 -14.75 5.27
C ASN A 109 3.46 -14.15 4.04
N LEU A 110 4.50 -13.38 4.28
CA LEU A 110 5.34 -12.77 3.25
C LEU A 110 6.75 -13.38 3.21
N ASP A 111 6.90 -14.64 3.64
CA ASP A 111 8.21 -15.31 3.72
C ASP A 111 8.88 -15.48 2.37
N ARG A 112 8.11 -15.41 1.28
CA ARG A 112 8.62 -15.44 -0.10
C ARG A 112 9.31 -14.13 -0.51
N LEU A 113 9.10 -13.04 0.23
CA LEU A 113 9.70 -11.74 -0.04
C LEU A 113 11.05 -11.69 0.66
N ASP A 114 12.12 -12.00 -0.10
CA ASP A 114 13.46 -12.14 0.45
C ASP A 114 14.06 -10.77 0.81
N PRO A 115 14.56 -10.59 2.05
CA PRO A 115 15.33 -9.41 2.42
C PRO A 115 16.57 -9.18 1.52
N ALA A 116 17.16 -10.23 0.96
CA ALA A 116 18.26 -10.11 0.01
C ALA A 116 17.85 -9.43 -1.31
N GLU A 117 16.55 -9.45 -1.64
CA GLU A 117 15.98 -8.72 -2.77
C GLU A 117 15.57 -7.28 -2.42
N GLY A 118 15.84 -6.82 -1.18
CA GLY A 118 15.58 -5.47 -0.72
C GLY A 118 14.25 -5.28 0.02
N TRP A 119 13.51 -6.37 0.28
CA TRP A 119 12.29 -6.28 1.09
C TRP A 119 12.63 -6.05 2.57
N THR A 120 12.01 -5.05 3.17
CA THR A 120 12.21 -4.65 4.56
C THR A 120 10.88 -4.47 5.29
N ASP A 121 10.93 -4.44 6.61
CA ASP A 121 9.76 -4.12 7.40
C ASP A 121 9.35 -2.65 7.22
N LEU A 122 8.07 -2.37 7.36
CA LEU A 122 7.57 -1.00 7.38
C LEU A 122 8.06 -0.28 8.65
N PRO A 123 8.25 1.06 8.59
CA PRO A 123 8.54 1.83 9.80
C PRO A 123 7.36 1.70 10.78
N PRO A 124 7.62 1.88 12.09
CA PRO A 124 6.56 1.80 13.09
C PRO A 124 5.44 2.80 12.78
N ALA A 125 4.19 2.37 12.99
CA ALA A 125 3.03 3.21 12.80
C ALA A 125 3.04 4.39 13.80
N GLY A 126 2.84 5.60 13.32
CA GLY A 126 2.61 6.75 14.16
C GLY A 126 1.23 6.69 14.85
N THR A 127 1.10 7.35 16.01
CA THR A 127 -0.11 7.30 16.86
C THR A 127 -1.41 7.83 16.20
N ARG A 128 -1.34 8.45 15.02
CA ARG A 128 -2.49 8.98 14.27
C ARG A 128 -2.45 8.61 12.79
N SER A 129 -1.73 7.57 12.43
CA SER A 129 -1.57 7.14 11.04
C SER A 129 -2.68 6.20 10.58
N LEU A 130 -3.58 5.76 11.47
CA LEU A 130 -4.71 4.93 11.09
C LEU A 130 -5.82 5.81 10.50
N TRP A 131 -6.06 5.63 9.21
CA TRP A 131 -7.13 6.30 8.48
C TRP A 131 -8.38 5.45 8.43
N THR A 132 -9.54 6.12 8.48
CA THR A 132 -10.87 5.54 8.32
C THR A 132 -11.65 6.37 7.32
N ASP A 133 -12.78 5.87 6.82
CA ASP A 133 -13.65 6.60 5.90
C ASP A 133 -14.17 7.93 6.48
N GLN A 134 -14.19 8.03 7.82
CA GLN A 134 -14.60 9.24 8.53
C GLN A 134 -13.44 10.14 8.96
N ARG A 135 -12.21 9.65 8.90
CA ARG A 135 -11.04 10.37 9.42
C ARG A 135 -9.76 10.02 8.69
N SER A 136 -9.17 11.00 8.02
CA SER A 136 -7.83 10.93 7.45
C SER A 136 -7.04 12.17 7.84
N ASP A 137 -5.80 11.99 8.30
CA ASP A 137 -4.90 13.10 8.69
C ASP A 137 -3.78 13.22 7.64
N ILE A 138 -4.14 13.79 6.49
CA ILE A 138 -3.20 13.95 5.37
C ILE A 138 -2.03 14.88 5.72
N LEU A 139 -2.25 15.85 6.61
CA LEU A 139 -1.21 16.83 6.97
C LEU A 139 0.01 16.16 7.63
N ARG A 140 -0.20 15.03 8.30
CA ARG A 140 0.90 14.25 8.91
C ARG A 140 1.64 13.36 7.92
N ALA A 141 1.03 13.06 6.79
CA ALA A 141 1.70 12.31 5.72
C ALA A 141 2.54 13.22 4.82
N ILE A 142 2.42 14.56 4.93
CA ILE A 142 3.22 15.49 4.14
C ILE A 142 4.69 15.35 4.54
N ARG A 143 5.54 15.13 3.54
CA ARG A 143 6.99 15.19 3.71
C ARG A 143 7.44 16.66 3.78
N PHE A 144 7.89 17.09 4.95
CA PHE A 144 8.63 18.32 5.11
C PHE A 144 10.12 17.98 5.03
N GLY A 145 10.71 18.17 3.87
CA GLY A 145 12.16 17.99 3.73
C GLY A 145 12.56 17.79 2.27
N TRP A 146 13.46 18.65 1.88
CA TRP A 146 14.18 18.66 0.59
C TRP A 146 15.27 17.58 0.61
#